data_0e74b987171cc37525228bf887d85f45
#
_entry.id   0e74b987171cc37525228bf887d85f45
#
_cell.length_a   1.000
_cell.length_b   1.000
_cell.length_c   1.000
_cell.angle_alpha   90.00
_cell.angle_beta   90.00
_cell.angle_gamma   90.00
#
_symmetry.space_group_name_H-M   'P 1'
#
loop_
_entity.id
_entity.type
_entity.pdbx_description
1 polymer ?
#
loop_
_entity_poly.entity_id
_entity_poly.type
_entity_poly.pdbx_seq_one_letter_code
_entity_poly.pdbx_strand_id
1 'polypeptide(L)'
;MKNNSLIFLLLLQSLFITAQQVSDTETRQIGSTIEISYILETKAPCAISLYVSKDEAATWEGPLTKVSGDVGTKIASGRNAIVWNVLEEVEQLIGDKIQFQVRAGYDLKIGDVYQGGIIAYILKSGDKGYDTDVPHGLIAAPSDQTTTKLNWKSANKICDNLELSGYSDWYLPSKEELNQLYLNRTVISKFSNSWYWSSTKNSIFAWVQNFNSGTQYYYSQNKTKQYFRAVRAF
;
A
#
# COMPACT_ATOMS: atom_id res chain seq x y z
N MET A 1 -12.94 -56.82 20.66
CA MET A 1 -12.73 -56.03 19.43
C MET A 1 -12.76 -54.54 19.83
N LYS A 2 -11.60 -53.87 19.86
CA LYS A 2 -11.48 -52.46 20.27
C LYS A 2 -11.53 -51.63 18.97
N ASN A 3 -12.58 -50.81 18.84
CA ASN A 3 -12.64 -49.81 17.75
C ASN A 3 -11.71 -48.65 18.09
N ASN A 4 -10.63 -48.51 17.34
CA ASN A 4 -9.82 -47.30 17.33
C ASN A 4 -10.47 -46.31 16.32
N SER A 5 -11.16 -45.32 16.85
CA SER A 5 -11.64 -44.17 16.07
C SER A 5 -10.47 -43.18 15.97
N LEU A 6 -9.95 -43.04 14.76
CA LEU A 6 -8.93 -42.05 14.45
C LEU A 6 -9.63 -40.69 14.25
N ILE A 7 -9.47 -39.83 15.25
CA ILE A 7 -9.94 -38.43 15.13
C ILE A 7 -8.87 -37.68 14.32
N PHE A 8 -9.20 -37.37 13.05
CA PHE A 8 -8.43 -36.41 12.24
C PHE A 8 -8.71 -35.00 12.77
N LEU A 9 -7.79 -34.46 13.53
CA LEU A 9 -7.79 -33.05 13.90
C LEU A 9 -7.33 -32.25 12.67
N LEU A 10 -8.30 -31.73 11.90
CA LEU A 10 -8.02 -30.74 10.87
C LEU A 10 -7.53 -29.46 11.59
N LEU A 11 -6.22 -29.25 11.64
CA LEU A 11 -5.64 -27.96 11.93
C LEU A 11 -6.01 -27.04 10.74
N LEU A 12 -7.07 -26.25 10.91
CA LEU A 12 -7.25 -25.05 10.12
C LEU A 12 -6.08 -24.12 10.48
N GLN A 13 -5.00 -24.19 9.70
CA GLN A 13 -4.05 -23.10 9.64
C GLN A 13 -4.81 -21.93 9.01
N SER A 14 -5.25 -20.99 9.84
CA SER A 14 -5.61 -19.66 9.38
C SER A 14 -4.35 -19.11 8.70
N LEU A 15 -4.38 -19.04 7.38
CA LEU A 15 -3.44 -18.27 6.58
C LEU A 15 -3.64 -16.80 6.97
N PHE A 16 -3.02 -16.38 8.06
CA PHE A 16 -2.73 -14.96 8.25
C PHE A 16 -1.76 -14.61 7.13
N ILE A 17 -2.26 -13.95 6.10
CA ILE A 17 -1.43 -13.28 5.10
C ILE A 17 -0.82 -12.10 5.84
N THR A 18 0.29 -12.34 6.52
CA THR A 18 1.14 -11.26 7.01
C THR A 18 1.68 -10.55 5.79
N ALA A 19 1.32 -9.31 5.63
CA ALA A 19 1.58 -8.53 4.44
C ALA A 19 3.08 -8.29 4.20
N GLN A 20 3.90 -8.47 5.22
CA GLN A 20 5.35 -8.41 5.17
C GLN A 20 5.94 -9.20 6.33
N GLN A 21 6.94 -10.01 6.05
CA GLN A 21 7.62 -10.84 7.05
C GLN A 21 9.13 -10.68 6.92
N VAL A 22 9.77 -10.41 8.05
CA VAL A 22 11.22 -10.51 8.21
C VAL A 22 11.52 -11.82 8.94
N SER A 23 12.36 -12.65 8.36
CA SER A 23 12.79 -13.93 8.93
C SER A 23 14.29 -14.14 8.78
N ASP A 24 14.80 -15.23 9.35
CA ASP A 24 16.20 -15.70 9.23
C ASP A 24 17.22 -14.58 9.45
N THR A 25 17.02 -13.81 10.54
CA THR A 25 17.95 -12.74 10.93
C THR A 25 19.20 -13.36 11.55
N GLU A 26 20.35 -13.13 10.91
CA GLU A 26 21.66 -13.56 11.39
C GLU A 26 22.53 -12.31 11.62
N THR A 27 23.36 -12.35 12.65
CA THR A 27 24.24 -11.23 13.02
C THR A 27 25.69 -11.67 13.00
N ARG A 28 26.56 -10.86 12.40
CA ARG A 28 28.00 -11.10 12.32
C ARG A 28 28.78 -9.81 12.61
N GLN A 29 29.69 -9.85 13.56
CA GLN A 29 30.63 -8.75 13.80
C GLN A 29 31.84 -8.83 12.87
N ILE A 30 32.20 -7.71 12.24
CA ILE A 30 33.35 -7.57 11.36
C ILE A 30 34.10 -6.28 11.78
N GLY A 31 35.11 -6.42 12.64
CA GLY A 31 35.81 -5.27 13.21
C GLY A 31 34.88 -4.37 14.03
N SER A 32 34.76 -3.10 13.61
CA SER A 32 33.86 -2.12 14.24
C SER A 32 32.47 -2.05 13.62
N THR A 33 32.16 -2.92 12.66
CA THR A 33 30.85 -3.01 12.03
C THR A 33 30.10 -4.29 12.45
N ILE A 34 28.78 -4.22 12.38
CA ILE A 34 27.90 -5.37 12.56
C ILE A 34 27.07 -5.53 11.28
N GLU A 35 27.18 -6.69 10.67
CA GLU A 35 26.36 -7.09 9.53
C GLU A 35 25.17 -7.90 10.04
N ILE A 36 23.96 -7.54 9.58
CA ILE A 36 22.71 -8.22 9.88
C ILE A 36 22.12 -8.68 8.56
N SER A 37 22.14 -9.99 8.27
CA SER A 37 21.43 -10.57 7.14
C SER A 37 20.01 -10.94 7.55
N TYR A 38 19.06 -10.86 6.60
CA TYR A 38 17.66 -11.20 6.82
C TYR A 38 16.97 -11.58 5.52
N ILE A 39 15.85 -12.30 5.61
CA ILE A 39 14.95 -12.56 4.48
C ILE A 39 13.72 -11.67 4.64
N LEU A 40 13.38 -10.93 3.59
CA LEU A 40 12.17 -10.14 3.49
C LEU A 40 11.19 -10.82 2.54
N GLU A 41 10.01 -11.16 3.03
CA GLU A 41 8.88 -11.57 2.20
C GLU A 41 7.85 -10.44 2.16
N THR A 42 7.63 -9.88 0.96
CA THR A 42 6.68 -8.77 0.78
C THR A 42 6.12 -8.77 -0.63
N LYS A 43 4.88 -8.27 -0.77
CA LYS A 43 4.21 -8.02 -2.06
C LYS A 43 4.26 -6.55 -2.48
N ALA A 44 4.78 -5.67 -1.63
CA ALA A 44 4.87 -4.23 -1.86
C ALA A 44 6.24 -3.70 -1.43
N PRO A 45 6.72 -2.59 -1.99
CA PRO A 45 7.92 -1.94 -1.52
C PRO A 45 7.85 -1.65 -0.02
N CYS A 46 8.91 -2.02 0.70
CA CYS A 46 9.02 -1.83 2.14
C CYS A 46 10.06 -0.78 2.49
N ALA A 47 9.83 -0.11 3.62
CA ALA A 47 10.84 0.61 4.37
C ALA A 47 11.39 -0.32 5.45
N ILE A 48 12.71 -0.46 5.52
CA ILE A 48 13.41 -1.29 6.49
C ILE A 48 14.17 -0.39 7.47
N SER A 49 14.05 -0.71 8.75
CA SER A 49 14.74 -0.02 9.85
C SER A 49 15.39 -1.04 10.78
N LEU A 50 16.57 -0.69 11.32
CA LEU A 50 17.31 -1.50 12.27
C LEU A 50 17.21 -0.92 13.67
N TYR A 51 16.99 -1.78 14.66
CA TYR A 51 16.97 -1.46 16.09
C TYR A 51 17.93 -2.36 16.84
N VAL A 52 18.45 -1.86 17.96
CA VAL A 52 19.29 -2.62 18.89
C VAL A 52 18.67 -2.65 20.29
N SER A 53 18.77 -3.78 20.95
CA SER A 53 18.49 -3.95 22.38
C SER A 53 19.77 -4.33 23.10
N LYS A 54 19.96 -3.81 24.32
CA LYS A 54 21.08 -4.11 25.23
C LYS A 54 20.64 -4.89 26.46
N ASP A 55 19.35 -5.22 26.56
CA ASP A 55 18.65 -5.77 27.75
C ASP A 55 17.71 -6.96 27.42
N GLU A 56 18.16 -7.84 26.50
CA GLU A 56 17.41 -9.04 26.08
C GLU A 56 16.03 -8.70 25.48
N ALA A 57 15.96 -7.67 24.63
CA ALA A 57 14.73 -7.20 23.98
C ALA A 57 13.68 -6.58 24.93
N ALA A 58 14.06 -6.23 26.18
CA ALA A 58 13.15 -5.50 27.07
C ALA A 58 12.90 -4.07 26.56
N THR A 59 13.94 -3.41 26.00
CA THR A 59 13.80 -2.12 25.33
C THR A 59 14.56 -2.10 23.99
N TRP A 60 14.12 -1.24 23.06
CA TRP A 60 14.70 -1.12 21.73
C TRP A 60 15.10 0.33 21.46
N GLU A 61 16.38 0.54 21.12
CA GLU A 61 16.94 1.82 20.68
C GLU A 61 16.97 1.86 19.13
N GLY A 62 16.56 2.97 18.53
CA GLY A 62 16.57 3.16 17.08
C GLY A 62 15.34 3.96 16.57
N PRO A 63 15.18 4.09 15.25
CA PRO A 63 16.00 3.41 14.24
C PRO A 63 17.45 3.88 14.21
N LEU A 64 18.37 2.94 14.03
CA LEU A 64 19.81 3.25 13.90
C LEU A 64 20.05 4.03 12.60
N THR A 65 20.97 5.02 12.65
CA THR A 65 21.17 5.99 11.56
C THR A 65 22.47 5.77 10.79
N LYS A 66 23.47 5.15 11.39
CA LYS A 66 24.77 4.85 10.77
C LYS A 66 24.78 3.49 10.12
N VAL A 67 23.76 3.24 9.32
CA VAL A 67 23.49 1.98 8.61
C VAL A 67 23.61 2.16 7.10
N SER A 68 23.97 1.08 6.42
CA SER A 68 24.07 0.99 4.96
C SER A 68 23.63 -0.39 4.47
N GLY A 69 23.55 -0.59 3.14
CA GLY A 69 23.04 -1.81 2.53
C GLY A 69 21.52 -1.76 2.33
N ASP A 70 20.86 -2.90 2.54
CA ASP A 70 19.42 -3.07 2.28
C ASP A 70 18.57 -2.56 3.46
N VAL A 71 18.63 -1.25 3.68
CA VAL A 71 17.94 -0.50 4.73
C VAL A 71 17.39 0.81 4.15
N GLY A 72 16.35 1.40 4.76
CA GLY A 72 15.66 2.57 4.22
C GLY A 72 14.50 2.17 3.35
N THR A 73 14.24 2.91 2.27
CA THR A 73 13.02 2.79 1.47
C THR A 73 13.20 1.88 0.25
N LYS A 74 12.09 1.32 -0.26
CA LYS A 74 12.02 0.52 -1.50
C LYS A 74 12.85 -0.77 -1.49
N ILE A 75 13.01 -1.37 -0.33
CA ILE A 75 13.72 -2.64 -0.20
C ILE A 75 12.87 -3.75 -0.83
N ALA A 76 13.52 -4.58 -1.65
CA ALA A 76 12.89 -5.66 -2.38
C ALA A 76 12.78 -6.94 -1.55
N SER A 77 11.82 -7.80 -1.90
CA SER A 77 11.69 -9.16 -1.38
C SER A 77 12.93 -9.99 -1.71
N GLY A 78 13.36 -10.83 -0.78
CA GLY A 78 14.50 -11.73 -0.93
C GLY A 78 15.48 -11.68 0.23
N ARG A 79 16.70 -12.18 -0.01
CA ARG A 79 17.80 -12.09 0.96
C ARG A 79 18.44 -10.72 0.91
N ASN A 80 18.57 -10.10 2.05
CA ASN A 80 19.02 -8.73 2.24
C ASN A 80 20.07 -8.66 3.37
N ALA A 81 20.85 -7.57 3.41
CA ALA A 81 21.83 -7.34 4.46
C ALA A 81 21.96 -5.86 4.81
N ILE A 82 22.10 -5.59 6.10
CA ILE A 82 22.35 -4.27 6.67
C ILE A 82 23.73 -4.28 7.31
N VAL A 83 24.50 -3.23 7.12
CA VAL A 83 25.77 -2.99 7.83
C VAL A 83 25.61 -1.78 8.74
N TRP A 84 25.81 -1.98 10.03
CA TRP A 84 25.81 -0.92 11.02
C TRP A 84 27.26 -0.54 11.42
N ASN A 85 27.61 0.73 11.24
CA ASN A 85 28.89 1.30 11.70
C ASN A 85 28.77 1.74 13.16
N VAL A 86 29.06 0.83 14.07
CA VAL A 86 28.79 0.98 15.51
C VAL A 86 29.44 2.25 16.08
N LEU A 87 30.75 2.43 15.85
CA LEU A 87 31.52 3.53 16.45
C LEU A 87 31.24 4.91 15.84
N GLU A 88 30.49 4.97 14.72
CA GLU A 88 29.99 6.24 14.19
C GLU A 88 28.69 6.71 14.88
N GLU A 89 28.03 5.84 15.62
CA GLU A 89 26.75 6.12 16.27
C GLU A 89 26.84 6.08 17.80
N VAL A 90 27.64 5.18 18.36
CA VAL A 90 27.83 5.02 19.79
C VAL A 90 29.32 4.92 20.12
N GLU A 91 29.73 5.44 21.27
CA GLU A 91 31.16 5.40 21.70
C GLU A 91 31.63 3.95 21.94
N GLN A 92 30.72 3.09 22.43
CA GLN A 92 30.98 1.68 22.65
C GLN A 92 29.68 0.86 22.69
N LEU A 93 29.76 -0.37 22.24
CA LEU A 93 28.68 -1.36 22.38
C LEU A 93 29.21 -2.53 23.20
N ILE A 94 28.80 -2.59 24.47
CA ILE A 94 29.24 -3.62 25.43
C ILE A 94 28.00 -4.31 26.00
N GLY A 95 28.02 -5.62 26.04
CA GLY A 95 26.97 -6.44 26.67
C GLY A 95 26.95 -7.86 26.07
N ASP A 96 26.48 -8.79 26.88
CA ASP A 96 26.23 -10.19 26.52
C ASP A 96 24.76 -10.44 26.10
N LYS A 97 23.91 -9.41 26.20
CA LYS A 97 22.47 -9.44 25.94
C LYS A 97 22.04 -8.60 24.75
N ILE A 98 23.00 -8.30 23.84
CA ILE A 98 22.76 -7.46 22.69
C ILE A 98 21.93 -8.26 21.66
N GLN A 99 20.83 -7.66 21.19
CA GLN A 99 19.97 -8.21 20.16
C GLN A 99 19.66 -7.15 19.10
N PHE A 100 19.39 -7.61 17.89
CA PHE A 100 19.02 -6.75 16.77
C PHE A 100 17.61 -7.12 16.27
N GLN A 101 16.86 -6.09 15.89
CA GLN A 101 15.54 -6.25 15.28
C GLN A 101 15.49 -5.47 13.98
N VAL A 102 15.25 -6.18 12.88
CA VAL A 102 14.89 -5.59 11.60
C VAL A 102 13.39 -5.42 11.57
N ARG A 103 12.92 -4.19 11.38
CA ARG A 103 11.49 -3.87 11.23
C ARG A 103 11.21 -3.48 9.80
N ALA A 104 10.20 -4.13 9.22
CA ALA A 104 9.69 -3.78 7.91
C ALA A 104 8.38 -2.99 8.06
N GLY A 105 8.24 -1.92 7.27
CA GLY A 105 7.02 -1.14 7.14
C GLY A 105 6.70 -0.93 5.67
N TYR A 106 5.46 -0.59 5.33
CA TYR A 106 5.12 -0.23 3.95
C TYR A 106 5.70 1.14 3.58
N ASP A 107 6.25 1.24 2.37
CA ASP A 107 6.74 2.50 1.79
C ASP A 107 5.88 2.88 0.58
N LEU A 108 4.58 3.02 0.82
CA LEU A 108 3.60 3.44 -0.19
C LEU A 108 3.33 4.94 -0.09
N LYS A 109 3.35 5.61 -1.23
CA LYS A 109 3.07 7.06 -1.32
C LYS A 109 2.04 7.32 -2.41
N ILE A 110 1.24 8.38 -2.22
CA ILE A 110 0.34 8.86 -3.26
C ILE A 110 1.19 9.21 -4.50
N GLY A 111 0.82 8.66 -5.66
CA GLY A 111 1.54 8.78 -6.91
C GLY A 111 2.41 7.59 -7.27
N ASP A 112 2.69 6.68 -6.35
CA ASP A 112 3.43 5.46 -6.68
C ASP A 112 2.59 4.56 -7.61
N VAL A 113 3.29 3.87 -8.52
CA VAL A 113 2.68 2.82 -9.33
C VAL A 113 2.57 1.57 -8.46
N TYR A 114 1.36 1.09 -8.25
CA TYR A 114 1.08 -0.06 -7.40
C TYR A 114 -0.14 -0.82 -7.90
N GLN A 115 -0.07 -2.14 -7.92
CA GLN A 115 -1.17 -3.05 -8.28
C GLN A 115 -1.96 -2.61 -9.53
N GLY A 116 -1.25 -2.28 -10.61
CA GLY A 116 -1.83 -2.00 -11.93
C GLY A 116 -2.32 -0.57 -12.15
N GLY A 117 -2.15 0.33 -11.18
CA GLY A 117 -2.51 1.74 -11.31
C GLY A 117 -1.61 2.66 -10.50
N ILE A 118 -2.13 3.82 -10.15
CA ILE A 118 -1.42 4.86 -9.40
C ILE A 118 -2.14 5.07 -8.06
N ILE A 119 -1.43 5.00 -6.94
CA ILE A 119 -2.00 5.27 -5.62
C ILE A 119 -2.57 6.68 -5.59
N ALA A 120 -3.88 6.77 -5.43
CA ALA A 120 -4.61 8.02 -5.40
C ALA A 120 -4.90 8.50 -3.97
N TYR A 121 -5.02 7.58 -3.04
CA TYR A 121 -5.24 7.85 -1.63
C TYR A 121 -4.78 6.67 -0.77
N ILE A 122 -4.26 6.95 0.41
CA ILE A 122 -3.95 5.96 1.45
C ILE A 122 -4.81 6.31 2.66
N LEU A 123 -5.57 5.34 3.18
CA LEU A 123 -6.45 5.53 4.32
C LEU A 123 -5.67 6.00 5.54
N LYS A 124 -6.28 6.88 6.32
CA LYS A 124 -5.73 7.46 7.55
C LYS A 124 -6.60 7.09 8.74
N SER A 125 -6.06 7.26 9.94
CA SER A 125 -6.84 7.08 11.15
C SER A 125 -8.12 7.93 11.11
N GLY A 126 -9.28 7.27 11.32
CA GLY A 126 -10.61 7.84 11.18
C GLY A 126 -11.33 7.51 9.86
N ASP A 127 -10.63 7.07 8.83
CA ASP A 127 -11.25 6.59 7.60
C ASP A 127 -11.85 5.20 7.81
N LYS A 128 -12.99 4.94 7.18
CA LYS A 128 -13.61 3.61 7.22
C LYS A 128 -12.72 2.59 6.52
N GLY A 129 -12.37 1.52 7.22
CA GLY A 129 -11.50 0.47 6.70
C GLY A 129 -10.00 0.75 6.91
N TYR A 130 -9.65 1.82 7.66
CA TYR A 130 -8.28 2.04 8.08
C TYR A 130 -7.79 0.87 8.97
N ASP A 131 -6.57 0.44 8.71
CA ASP A 131 -5.84 -0.54 9.51
C ASP A 131 -4.48 0.07 9.88
N THR A 132 -4.01 -0.15 11.11
CA THR A 132 -2.72 0.36 11.59
C THR A 132 -1.54 -0.42 11.02
N ASP A 133 -1.75 -1.69 10.70
CA ASP A 133 -0.70 -2.64 10.36
C ASP A 133 -0.61 -2.87 8.84
N VAL A 134 -1.73 -2.71 8.14
CA VAL A 134 -1.82 -2.91 6.69
C VAL A 134 -2.39 -1.67 6.01
N PRO A 135 -1.63 -0.97 5.16
CA PRO A 135 -2.16 0.16 4.43
C PRO A 135 -3.22 -0.28 3.42
N HIS A 136 -4.35 0.40 3.47
CA HIS A 136 -5.41 0.32 2.49
C HIS A 136 -5.62 1.67 1.82
N GLY A 137 -6.23 1.67 0.66
CA GLY A 137 -6.44 2.91 -0.07
C GLY A 137 -7.11 2.75 -1.41
N LEU A 138 -6.91 3.77 -2.24
CA LEU A 138 -7.50 3.89 -3.55
C LEU A 138 -6.41 3.95 -4.62
N ILE A 139 -6.54 3.14 -5.64
CA ILE A 139 -5.71 3.15 -6.85
C ILE A 139 -6.55 3.69 -8.01
N ALA A 140 -6.01 4.65 -8.74
CA ALA A 140 -6.60 5.14 -9.98
C ALA A 140 -6.00 4.42 -11.20
N ALA A 141 -6.79 4.12 -12.20
CA ALA A 141 -6.28 3.68 -13.49
C ALA A 141 -5.30 4.71 -14.07
N PRO A 142 -4.23 4.30 -14.79
CA PRO A 142 -3.16 5.21 -15.25
C PRO A 142 -3.63 6.29 -16.25
N SER A 143 -4.81 6.11 -16.85
CA SER A 143 -5.42 7.06 -17.79
C SER A 143 -6.95 6.90 -17.79
N ASP A 144 -7.66 7.85 -18.39
CA ASP A 144 -9.08 7.70 -18.66
C ASP A 144 -9.33 6.48 -19.55
N GLN A 145 -10.42 5.76 -19.33
CA GLN A 145 -10.72 4.53 -20.07
C GLN A 145 -11.16 4.80 -21.50
N THR A 146 -11.52 6.05 -21.84
CA THR A 146 -11.86 6.47 -23.20
C THR A 146 -11.34 7.90 -23.46
N THR A 147 -11.09 8.22 -24.72
CA THR A 147 -10.74 9.57 -25.16
C THR A 147 -11.97 10.47 -25.33
N THR A 148 -13.17 9.91 -25.26
CA THR A 148 -14.43 10.63 -25.47
C THR A 148 -15.30 10.55 -24.22
N LYS A 149 -16.13 11.58 -24.02
CA LYS A 149 -17.12 11.63 -22.94
C LYS A 149 -18.27 10.67 -23.21
N LEU A 150 -18.72 9.96 -22.19
CA LEU A 150 -19.83 9.02 -22.24
C LEU A 150 -20.93 9.37 -21.24
N ASN A 151 -22.15 8.85 -21.46
CA ASN A 151 -23.21 8.92 -20.46
C ASN A 151 -22.84 8.04 -19.26
N TRP A 152 -23.51 8.28 -18.14
CA TRP A 152 -23.19 7.61 -16.87
C TRP A 152 -23.27 6.08 -16.94
N LYS A 153 -24.33 5.54 -17.58
CA LYS A 153 -24.53 4.08 -17.68
C LYS A 153 -23.40 3.39 -18.45
N SER A 154 -22.95 4.00 -19.55
CA SER A 154 -21.83 3.48 -20.33
C SER A 154 -20.51 3.57 -19.56
N ALA A 155 -20.26 4.71 -18.89
CA ALA A 155 -19.07 4.90 -18.07
C ALA A 155 -18.98 3.86 -16.94
N ASN A 156 -20.07 3.67 -16.19
CA ASN A 156 -20.13 2.68 -15.11
C ASN A 156 -19.86 1.26 -15.65
N LYS A 157 -20.55 0.87 -16.74
CA LYS A 157 -20.39 -0.46 -17.35
C LYS A 157 -18.94 -0.71 -17.81
N ILE A 158 -18.25 0.31 -18.33
CA ILE A 158 -16.86 0.16 -18.78
C ILE A 158 -15.94 -0.03 -17.56
N CYS A 159 -16.15 0.71 -16.47
CA CYS A 159 -15.38 0.51 -15.25
C CYS A 159 -15.60 -0.88 -14.65
N ASP A 160 -16.86 -1.31 -14.53
CA ASP A 160 -17.23 -2.60 -13.92
C ASP A 160 -16.72 -3.83 -14.74
N ASN A 161 -16.47 -3.67 -16.04
CA ASN A 161 -15.92 -4.72 -16.90
C ASN A 161 -14.43 -4.49 -17.26
N LEU A 162 -13.76 -3.56 -16.59
CA LEU A 162 -12.38 -3.27 -16.89
C LEU A 162 -11.47 -4.38 -16.36
N GLU A 163 -10.69 -4.97 -17.26
CA GLU A 163 -9.55 -5.80 -16.92
C GLU A 163 -8.27 -5.04 -17.25
N LEU A 164 -7.49 -4.71 -16.24
CA LEU A 164 -6.27 -3.92 -16.40
C LEU A 164 -5.18 -4.44 -15.47
N SER A 165 -4.01 -4.75 -16.05
CA SER A 165 -2.83 -5.23 -15.31
C SER A 165 -3.09 -6.48 -14.44
N GLY A 166 -4.00 -7.37 -14.88
CA GLY A 166 -4.37 -8.59 -14.15
C GLY A 166 -5.39 -8.41 -13.03
N TYR A 167 -5.98 -7.21 -12.92
CA TYR A 167 -7.05 -6.89 -11.96
C TYR A 167 -8.37 -6.65 -12.68
N SER A 168 -9.48 -7.16 -12.12
CA SER A 168 -10.83 -7.07 -12.67
C SER A 168 -11.84 -6.45 -11.67
N ASP A 169 -11.35 -5.88 -10.58
CA ASP A 169 -12.12 -5.26 -9.49
C ASP A 169 -12.20 -3.73 -9.61
N TRP A 170 -12.05 -3.22 -10.82
CA TRP A 170 -12.18 -1.80 -11.12
C TRP A 170 -13.64 -1.34 -11.09
N TYR A 171 -13.86 -0.11 -10.63
CA TYR A 171 -15.20 0.49 -10.56
C TYR A 171 -15.16 2.00 -10.79
N LEU A 172 -16.33 2.60 -11.01
CA LEU A 172 -16.48 4.05 -11.12
C LEU A 172 -16.43 4.66 -9.71
N PRO A 173 -15.53 5.62 -9.42
CA PRO A 173 -15.32 6.16 -8.07
C PRO A 173 -16.61 6.77 -7.48
N SER A 174 -16.82 6.66 -6.18
CA SER A 174 -17.81 7.43 -5.44
C SER A 174 -17.51 8.94 -5.52
N LYS A 175 -18.44 9.77 -5.06
CA LYS A 175 -18.24 11.22 -4.98
C LYS A 175 -17.02 11.60 -4.14
N GLU A 176 -16.85 10.92 -3.03
CA GLU A 176 -15.76 11.12 -2.07
C GLU A 176 -14.43 10.65 -2.67
N GLU A 177 -14.41 9.47 -3.29
CA GLU A 177 -13.22 8.92 -3.97
C GLU A 177 -12.82 9.79 -5.16
N LEU A 178 -13.78 10.25 -5.96
CA LEU A 178 -13.52 11.17 -7.06
C LEU A 178 -12.90 12.49 -6.56
N ASN A 179 -13.28 12.95 -5.37
CA ASN A 179 -12.64 14.10 -4.73
C ASN A 179 -11.19 13.81 -4.34
N GLN A 180 -10.86 12.62 -3.87
CA GLN A 180 -9.47 12.25 -3.62
C GLN A 180 -8.64 12.24 -4.91
N LEU A 181 -9.20 11.78 -6.01
CA LEU A 181 -8.55 11.86 -7.32
C LEU A 181 -8.29 13.33 -7.71
N TYR A 182 -9.26 14.21 -7.53
CA TYR A 182 -9.11 15.65 -7.81
C TYR A 182 -8.02 16.30 -6.95
N LEU A 183 -8.02 16.05 -5.65
CA LEU A 183 -7.04 16.61 -4.72
C LEU A 183 -5.60 16.19 -5.09
N ASN A 184 -5.43 14.96 -5.55
CA ASN A 184 -4.14 14.38 -5.92
C ASN A 184 -3.89 14.34 -7.44
N ARG A 185 -4.69 15.07 -8.25
CA ARG A 185 -4.67 14.99 -9.72
C ARG A 185 -3.34 15.34 -10.38
N THR A 186 -2.55 16.18 -9.74
CA THR A 186 -1.21 16.57 -10.27
C THR A 186 -0.22 15.41 -10.18
N VAL A 187 -0.30 14.61 -9.14
CA VAL A 187 0.57 13.45 -8.92
C VAL A 187 0.08 12.24 -9.72
N ILE A 188 -1.23 11.98 -9.71
CA ILE A 188 -1.86 10.90 -10.51
C ILE A 188 -1.71 11.20 -12.01
N SER A 189 -1.82 12.47 -12.40
CA SER A 189 -1.66 12.99 -13.75
C SER A 189 -2.69 12.50 -14.80
N LYS A 190 -2.56 13.00 -16.04
CA LYS A 190 -3.37 12.62 -17.23
C LYS A 190 -4.88 12.80 -17.06
N PHE A 191 -5.33 13.76 -16.25
CA PHE A 191 -6.72 14.20 -16.24
C PHE A 191 -6.97 15.34 -17.20
N SER A 192 -8.14 15.32 -17.85
CA SER A 192 -8.65 16.45 -18.62
C SER A 192 -9.19 17.54 -17.68
N ASN A 193 -8.99 18.81 -18.04
CA ASN A 193 -9.61 19.95 -17.33
C ASN A 193 -11.12 20.02 -17.62
N SER A 194 -11.86 19.02 -17.17
CA SER A 194 -13.28 18.83 -17.49
C SER A 194 -14.03 18.17 -16.34
N TRP A 195 -15.29 17.83 -16.56
CA TRP A 195 -16.14 17.13 -15.64
C TRP A 195 -15.92 15.60 -15.72
N TYR A 196 -15.90 14.95 -14.58
CA TYR A 196 -15.77 13.51 -14.41
C TYR A 196 -16.97 12.94 -13.66
N TRP A 197 -17.46 11.78 -14.09
CA TRP A 197 -18.53 11.05 -13.41
C TRP A 197 -18.05 10.41 -12.11
N SER A 198 -18.95 10.41 -11.10
CA SER A 198 -18.88 9.48 -9.95
C SER A 198 -19.97 8.42 -10.03
N SER A 199 -19.84 7.35 -9.25
CA SER A 199 -20.89 6.34 -9.07
C SER A 199 -22.01 6.81 -8.16
N THR A 200 -21.78 7.80 -7.30
CA THR A 200 -22.78 8.35 -6.39
C THR A 200 -23.89 9.03 -7.17
N LYS A 201 -25.10 8.53 -6.99
CA LYS A 201 -26.29 8.94 -7.77
C LYS A 201 -27.57 8.89 -6.97
N ASN A 202 -28.60 9.53 -7.50
CA ASN A 202 -30.01 9.24 -7.20
C ASN A 202 -30.69 8.60 -8.42
N SER A 203 -32.02 8.63 -8.51
CA SER A 203 -32.77 7.95 -9.59
C SER A 203 -32.41 8.43 -11.01
N ILE A 204 -32.14 9.72 -11.20
CA ILE A 204 -31.95 10.33 -12.54
C ILE A 204 -30.66 11.14 -12.69
N PHE A 205 -30.04 11.54 -11.59
CA PHE A 205 -28.81 12.34 -11.57
C PHE A 205 -27.65 11.58 -10.94
N ALA A 206 -26.44 11.82 -11.44
CA ALA A 206 -25.20 11.37 -10.84
C ALA A 206 -24.29 12.55 -10.52
N TRP A 207 -23.49 12.42 -9.47
CA TRP A 207 -22.51 13.43 -9.10
C TRP A 207 -21.36 13.45 -10.12
N VAL A 208 -20.87 14.65 -10.33
CA VAL A 208 -19.69 14.94 -11.16
C VAL A 208 -18.76 15.87 -10.40
N GLN A 209 -17.49 15.87 -10.79
CA GLN A 209 -16.51 16.84 -10.31
C GLN A 209 -15.76 17.47 -11.47
N ASN A 210 -15.58 18.78 -11.44
CA ASN A 210 -14.78 19.52 -12.40
C ASN A 210 -13.30 19.48 -12.02
N PHE A 211 -12.47 18.89 -12.83
CA PHE A 211 -11.03 18.73 -12.55
C PHE A 211 -10.19 19.98 -12.81
N ASN A 212 -10.79 21.07 -13.31
CA ASN A 212 -10.16 22.38 -13.34
C ASN A 212 -10.40 23.16 -12.04
N SER A 213 -11.66 23.22 -11.57
CA SER A 213 -12.08 24.07 -10.45
C SER A 213 -12.29 23.34 -9.12
N GLY A 214 -12.44 22.00 -9.15
CA GLY A 214 -12.82 21.20 -7.98
C GLY A 214 -14.30 21.20 -7.67
N THR A 215 -15.10 22.00 -8.37
CA THR A 215 -16.55 22.12 -8.11
C THR A 215 -17.23 20.76 -8.30
N GLN A 216 -18.04 20.37 -7.33
CA GLN A 216 -18.91 19.20 -7.43
C GLN A 216 -20.33 19.64 -7.75
N TYR A 217 -20.97 18.91 -8.66
CA TYR A 217 -22.33 19.13 -9.10
C TYR A 217 -23.00 17.81 -9.47
N TYR A 218 -24.24 17.85 -9.92
CA TYR A 218 -24.92 16.65 -10.40
C TYR A 218 -25.54 16.91 -11.76
N TYR A 219 -25.43 15.90 -12.66
CA TYR A 219 -25.96 15.96 -14.01
C TYR A 219 -26.85 14.77 -14.32
N SER A 220 -27.75 14.95 -15.31
CA SER A 220 -28.59 13.87 -15.80
C SER A 220 -27.74 12.72 -16.34
N GLN A 221 -27.98 11.52 -15.83
CA GLN A 221 -27.25 10.30 -16.23
C GLN A 221 -27.39 9.98 -17.73
N ASN A 222 -28.51 10.31 -18.34
CA ASN A 222 -28.86 9.96 -19.71
C ASN A 222 -28.61 11.08 -20.71
N LYS A 223 -28.77 12.35 -20.30
CA LYS A 223 -28.74 13.52 -21.21
C LYS A 223 -27.36 14.15 -21.33
N THR A 224 -26.44 13.87 -20.40
CA THR A 224 -25.10 14.45 -20.41
C THR A 224 -24.03 13.40 -20.58
N LYS A 225 -22.87 13.81 -21.08
CA LYS A 225 -21.69 12.97 -21.27
C LYS A 225 -20.51 13.61 -20.57
N GLN A 226 -19.75 12.85 -19.80
CA GLN A 226 -18.56 13.31 -19.08
C GLN A 226 -17.42 12.31 -19.22
N TYR A 227 -16.22 12.72 -18.84
CA TYR A 227 -15.09 11.82 -18.65
C TYR A 227 -15.31 10.92 -17.43
N PHE A 228 -14.51 9.88 -17.33
CA PHE A 228 -14.49 9.00 -16.18
C PHE A 228 -13.12 8.31 -16.07
N ARG A 229 -12.73 7.99 -14.87
CA ARG A 229 -11.52 7.26 -14.53
C ARG A 229 -11.90 6.14 -13.59
N ALA A 230 -11.56 4.90 -13.93
CA ALA A 230 -11.77 3.77 -13.04
C ALA A 230 -10.82 3.82 -11.85
N VAL A 231 -11.28 3.30 -10.72
CA VAL A 231 -10.51 3.10 -9.50
C VAL A 231 -10.70 1.69 -8.98
N ARG A 232 -9.81 1.27 -8.09
CA ARG A 232 -9.95 0.05 -7.29
C ARG A 232 -9.41 0.28 -5.88
N ALA A 233 -9.91 -0.48 -4.91
CA ALA A 233 -9.36 -0.50 -3.57
C ALA A 233 -8.13 -1.45 -3.47
N PHE A 234 -7.27 -1.24 -2.48
CA PHE A 234 -6.19 -2.16 -2.12
C PHE A 234 -6.08 -2.29 -0.60
#